data_823dc3b4471697b563de2a7b2d5a37bd
#
_entry.id   823dc3b4471697b563de2a7b2d5a37bd
#
_cell.length_a   1.000
_cell.length_b   1.000
_cell.length_c   1.000
_cell.angle_alpha   90.00
_cell.angle_beta   90.00
_cell.angle_gamma   90.00
#
_symmetry.space_group_name_H-M   'P 1'
#
loop_
_entity.id
_entity.type
_entity.pdbx_description
1 polymer ?
#
loop_
_entity_poly.entity_id
_entity_poly.type
_entity_poly.pdbx_seq_one_letter_code
_entity_poly.pdbx_strand_id
1 'polypeptide(L)'
;MEARIHQIYTMMVIPRCSVVSWTSLKKLYLGDCALSDESMAAILSGCPVLECLTLDTCGELKVLDLSKSLCLRTLDIYPYSWVPGPTQILAPHVHNLILVINSQLACTSFDVSYLAEARLEICIFVLNNVEAGFLQDVVLKMLEKLQNVEKLTLGGNFLHILSLAEVRSVPFPKLKVKDLTLKTLIFQYVIPSIERLLQNSPDLKKLTVRVKSSNYIRDYALDDYLELQGFNPDQCWRSKDGVSFNKVGCSIEPKHVTSLLELVLKNTKTLDNIAVIFDERYPSFKLEEVVVPTLSHKNVSIALLYNQTDP
;
A
#
# COMPACT_ATOMS: atom_id res chain seq x y z
N MET A 1 9.32 -19.88 -18.98
CA MET A 1 7.99 -20.06 -19.58
C MET A 1 6.99 -19.28 -18.76
N GLU A 2 6.05 -18.59 -19.39
CA GLU A 2 4.99 -17.81 -18.75
C GLU A 2 3.63 -18.38 -19.17
N ALA A 3 2.69 -18.48 -18.27
CA ALA A 3 1.32 -18.85 -18.57
C ALA A 3 0.35 -17.82 -17.98
N ARG A 4 -0.67 -17.48 -18.76
CA ARG A 4 -1.76 -16.59 -18.34
C ARG A 4 -3.09 -17.31 -18.59
N ILE A 5 -3.90 -17.37 -17.53
CA ILE A 5 -5.26 -17.90 -17.59
C ILE A 5 -6.17 -16.73 -17.21
N HIS A 6 -7.00 -16.28 -18.16
CA HIS A 6 -7.89 -15.15 -18.00
C HIS A 6 -9.21 -15.38 -18.72
N GLN A 7 -10.32 -15.00 -18.10
CA GLN A 7 -11.63 -15.04 -18.71
C GLN A 7 -12.39 -13.73 -18.53
N ILE A 8 -12.98 -13.20 -19.62
CA ILE A 8 -13.43 -11.82 -19.73
C ILE A 8 -14.82 -11.54 -19.11
N TYR A 9 -15.70 -12.53 -18.84
CA TYR A 9 -17.09 -12.25 -18.43
C TYR A 9 -17.72 -13.20 -17.40
N THR A 10 -17.10 -14.32 -17.07
CA THR A 10 -17.64 -15.26 -16.07
C THR A 10 -16.48 -15.90 -15.32
N MET A 11 -16.54 -15.98 -13.98
CA MET A 11 -15.50 -16.66 -13.21
C MET A 11 -15.35 -18.12 -13.68
N MET A 12 -14.14 -18.48 -14.09
CA MET A 12 -13.85 -19.86 -14.49
C MET A 12 -13.64 -20.71 -13.24
N VAL A 13 -14.46 -21.75 -13.11
CA VAL A 13 -14.24 -22.78 -12.07
C VAL A 13 -13.12 -23.70 -12.53
N ILE A 14 -11.98 -23.69 -11.86
CA ILE A 14 -10.89 -24.62 -12.13
C ILE A 14 -11.27 -25.98 -11.51
N PRO A 15 -11.42 -27.07 -12.31
CA PRO A 15 -11.82 -28.37 -11.79
C PRO A 15 -10.84 -28.88 -10.73
N ARG A 16 -11.37 -29.45 -9.64
CA ARG A 16 -10.60 -29.98 -8.51
C ARG A 16 -9.63 -31.14 -8.86
N CYS A 17 -9.74 -31.74 -10.04
CA CYS A 17 -9.07 -32.98 -10.41
C CYS A 17 -8.16 -32.91 -11.63
N SER A 18 -7.79 -31.72 -12.13
CA SER A 18 -6.83 -31.67 -13.23
C SER A 18 -5.41 -31.82 -12.69
N VAL A 19 -4.73 -32.90 -13.13
CA VAL A 19 -3.28 -33.03 -12.87
C VAL A 19 -2.56 -31.96 -13.70
N VAL A 20 -2.09 -30.93 -13.03
CA VAL A 20 -1.28 -29.92 -13.65
C VAL A 20 0.17 -30.38 -13.65
N SER A 21 0.83 -30.37 -14.81
CA SER A 21 2.26 -30.69 -14.93
C SER A 21 2.97 -29.64 -15.79
N TRP A 22 3.32 -28.53 -15.17
CA TRP A 22 4.04 -27.41 -15.80
C TRP A 22 5.43 -27.26 -15.21
N THR A 23 6.25 -28.30 -15.36
CA THR A 23 7.55 -28.42 -14.69
C THR A 23 8.56 -27.32 -15.02
N SER A 24 8.36 -26.59 -16.14
CA SER A 24 9.24 -25.50 -16.57
C SER A 24 8.60 -24.11 -16.41
N LEU A 25 7.41 -24.02 -15.79
CA LEU A 25 6.69 -22.76 -15.66
C LEU A 25 7.33 -21.90 -14.58
N LYS A 26 7.73 -20.66 -14.93
CA LYS A 26 8.34 -19.71 -14.03
C LYS A 26 7.40 -18.59 -13.60
N LYS A 27 6.44 -18.23 -14.46
CA LYS A 27 5.47 -17.15 -14.17
C LYS A 27 4.06 -17.63 -14.47
N LEU A 28 3.20 -17.49 -13.48
CA LEU A 28 1.78 -17.86 -13.58
C LEU A 28 0.91 -16.66 -13.23
N TYR A 29 0.01 -16.30 -14.13
CA TYR A 29 -1.06 -15.34 -13.90
C TYR A 29 -2.41 -16.08 -13.93
N LEU A 30 -3.19 -15.93 -12.88
CA LEU A 30 -4.56 -16.42 -12.76
C LEU A 30 -5.48 -15.23 -12.58
N GLY A 31 -6.37 -15.01 -13.53
CA GLY A 31 -7.30 -13.90 -13.52
C GLY A 31 -8.76 -14.35 -13.64
N ASP A 32 -9.68 -13.70 -12.91
CA ASP A 32 -11.12 -13.93 -12.93
C ASP A 32 -11.51 -15.41 -12.71
N CYS A 33 -10.85 -16.08 -11.76
CA CYS A 33 -11.02 -17.51 -11.49
C CYS A 33 -11.72 -17.74 -10.15
N ALA A 34 -12.67 -18.68 -10.11
CA ALA A 34 -13.12 -19.33 -8.87
C ALA A 34 -12.11 -20.43 -8.51
N LEU A 35 -11.29 -20.16 -7.51
CA LEU A 35 -10.13 -20.98 -7.18
C LEU A 35 -10.20 -21.45 -5.73
N SER A 36 -10.49 -22.75 -5.51
CA SER A 36 -10.47 -23.33 -4.16
C SER A 36 -9.05 -23.54 -3.65
N ASP A 37 -8.89 -23.68 -2.33
CA ASP A 37 -7.61 -23.97 -1.69
C ASP A 37 -6.97 -25.26 -2.26
N GLU A 38 -7.79 -26.30 -2.52
CA GLU A 38 -7.33 -27.58 -3.09
C GLU A 38 -6.86 -27.42 -4.55
N SER A 39 -7.61 -26.63 -5.35
CA SER A 39 -7.23 -26.36 -6.75
C SER A 39 -5.91 -25.58 -6.80
N MET A 40 -5.73 -24.62 -5.92
CA MET A 40 -4.48 -23.85 -5.81
C MET A 40 -3.31 -24.76 -5.41
N ALA A 41 -3.50 -25.63 -4.43
CA ALA A 41 -2.47 -26.60 -4.01
C ALA A 41 -2.08 -27.56 -5.15
N ALA A 42 -3.06 -28.04 -5.94
CA ALA A 42 -2.80 -28.88 -7.11
C ALA A 42 -1.99 -28.14 -8.19
N ILE A 43 -2.32 -26.89 -8.49
CA ILE A 43 -1.57 -26.04 -9.43
C ILE A 43 -0.13 -25.86 -8.96
N LEU A 44 0.07 -25.48 -7.70
CA LEU A 44 1.41 -25.23 -7.14
C LEU A 44 2.26 -26.51 -7.15
N SER A 45 1.68 -27.67 -6.86
CA SER A 45 2.39 -28.95 -6.90
C SER A 45 2.89 -29.31 -8.30
N GLY A 46 2.17 -28.87 -9.35
CA GLY A 46 2.55 -29.06 -10.74
C GLY A 46 3.57 -28.03 -11.27
N CYS A 47 3.92 -27.00 -10.49
CA CYS A 47 4.79 -25.91 -10.90
C CYS A 47 6.04 -25.76 -9.98
N PRO A 48 6.94 -26.75 -9.92
CA PRO A 48 8.02 -26.78 -8.91
C PRO A 48 9.06 -25.66 -9.06
N VAL A 49 9.18 -25.05 -10.24
CA VAL A 49 10.13 -23.96 -10.53
C VAL A 49 9.46 -22.59 -10.67
N LEU A 50 8.25 -22.44 -10.13
CA LEU A 50 7.51 -21.19 -10.20
C LEU A 50 8.23 -20.08 -9.41
N GLU A 51 8.55 -18.96 -10.08
CA GLU A 51 9.25 -17.81 -9.51
C GLU A 51 8.29 -16.64 -9.22
N CYS A 52 7.24 -16.47 -10.05
CA CYS A 52 6.28 -15.39 -9.94
C CYS A 52 4.84 -15.94 -10.02
N LEU A 53 4.00 -15.51 -9.05
CA LEU A 53 2.57 -15.82 -9.03
C LEU A 53 1.79 -14.51 -8.96
N THR A 54 0.85 -14.34 -9.87
CA THR A 54 -0.12 -13.23 -9.85
C THR A 54 -1.53 -13.81 -9.76
N LEU A 55 -2.28 -13.37 -8.76
CA LEU A 55 -3.69 -13.68 -8.54
C LEU A 55 -4.51 -12.40 -8.71
N ASP A 56 -5.33 -12.34 -9.74
CA ASP A 56 -6.18 -11.20 -10.03
C ASP A 56 -7.65 -11.64 -10.02
N THR A 57 -8.44 -11.09 -9.11
CA THR A 57 -9.86 -11.43 -8.98
C THR A 57 -10.11 -12.94 -8.82
N CYS A 58 -9.28 -13.61 -8.00
CA CYS A 58 -9.44 -15.03 -7.68
C CYS A 58 -10.32 -15.19 -6.43
N GLY A 59 -11.56 -15.66 -6.64
CA GLY A 59 -12.52 -15.95 -5.56
C GLY A 59 -12.35 -17.33 -4.96
N GLU A 60 -13.07 -17.58 -3.84
CA GLU A 60 -13.12 -18.85 -3.10
C GLU A 60 -11.84 -19.29 -2.39
N LEU A 61 -10.69 -18.69 -2.71
CA LEU A 61 -9.41 -18.95 -2.06
C LEU A 61 -9.39 -18.36 -0.66
N LYS A 62 -9.31 -19.19 0.37
CA LYS A 62 -9.25 -18.78 1.78
C LYS A 62 -7.83 -18.82 2.31
N VAL A 63 -7.10 -19.89 2.00
CA VAL A 63 -5.73 -20.11 2.47
C VAL A 63 -4.80 -20.24 1.26
N LEU A 64 -3.90 -19.28 1.12
CA LEU A 64 -2.82 -19.36 0.15
C LEU A 64 -1.55 -19.85 0.85
N ASP A 65 -1.30 -21.15 0.75
CA ASP A 65 -0.11 -21.79 1.32
C ASP A 65 0.96 -21.99 0.24
N LEU A 66 2.00 -21.16 0.31
CA LEU A 66 3.16 -21.15 -0.57
C LEU A 66 4.42 -21.72 0.12
N SER A 67 4.29 -22.33 1.30
CA SER A 67 5.43 -22.80 2.09
C SER A 67 6.28 -23.86 1.37
N LYS A 68 5.66 -24.62 0.46
CA LYS A 68 6.33 -25.64 -0.36
C LYS A 68 6.88 -25.11 -1.68
N SER A 69 6.55 -23.87 -2.07
CA SER A 69 6.97 -23.24 -3.33
C SER A 69 8.32 -22.56 -3.17
N LEU A 70 9.39 -23.34 -3.01
CA LEU A 70 10.72 -22.86 -2.62
C LEU A 70 11.37 -21.89 -3.63
N CYS A 71 10.97 -21.95 -4.91
CA CYS A 71 11.48 -21.06 -5.96
C CYS A 71 10.71 -19.74 -6.06
N LEU A 72 9.54 -19.61 -5.41
CA LEU A 72 8.70 -18.44 -5.54
C LEU A 72 9.35 -17.22 -4.86
N ARG A 73 9.48 -16.14 -5.61
CA ARG A 73 10.10 -14.88 -5.16
C ARG A 73 9.16 -13.70 -5.21
N THR A 74 8.19 -13.72 -6.12
CA THR A 74 7.24 -12.62 -6.32
C THR A 74 5.82 -13.11 -6.20
N LEU A 75 5.02 -12.40 -5.41
CA LEU A 75 3.60 -12.66 -5.20
C LEU A 75 2.82 -11.36 -5.37
N ASP A 76 1.90 -11.34 -6.34
CA ASP A 76 1.00 -10.22 -6.58
C ASP A 76 -0.45 -10.66 -6.38
N ILE A 77 -1.21 -9.96 -5.56
CA ILE A 77 -2.62 -10.25 -5.26
C ILE A 77 -3.46 -8.99 -5.47
N TYR A 78 -4.40 -9.07 -6.41
CA TYR A 78 -5.34 -8.02 -6.79
C TYR A 78 -6.78 -8.52 -6.66
N PRO A 79 -7.44 -8.37 -5.50
CA PRO A 79 -8.86 -8.70 -5.39
C PRO A 79 -9.71 -7.61 -6.04
N TYR A 80 -10.76 -8.01 -6.74
CA TYR A 80 -11.77 -7.05 -7.20
C TYR A 80 -12.76 -6.71 -6.07
N SER A 81 -13.49 -5.58 -6.21
CA SER A 81 -14.35 -5.00 -5.14
C SER A 81 -15.33 -5.98 -4.49
N TRP A 82 -15.81 -6.96 -5.27
CA TRP A 82 -16.85 -7.89 -4.83
C TRP A 82 -16.33 -9.31 -4.60
N VAL A 83 -15.08 -9.57 -4.92
CA VAL A 83 -14.46 -10.90 -4.81
C VAL A 83 -13.41 -10.84 -3.71
N PRO A 84 -13.63 -11.59 -2.63
CA PRO A 84 -12.66 -11.64 -1.53
C PRO A 84 -11.36 -12.32 -1.96
N GLY A 85 -10.24 -11.73 -1.55
CA GLY A 85 -8.94 -12.39 -1.62
C GLY A 85 -8.73 -13.38 -0.45
N PRO A 86 -7.58 -14.06 -0.40
CA PRO A 86 -7.27 -15.00 0.67
C PRO A 86 -7.22 -14.30 2.04
N THR A 87 -7.83 -14.93 3.04
CA THR A 87 -7.80 -14.46 4.43
C THR A 87 -6.50 -14.82 5.14
N GLN A 88 -5.80 -15.86 4.65
CA GLN A 88 -4.52 -16.30 5.18
C GLN A 88 -3.51 -16.47 4.05
N ILE A 89 -2.31 -15.91 4.22
CA ILE A 89 -1.19 -16.02 3.29
C ILE A 89 0.02 -16.55 4.04
N LEU A 90 0.52 -17.70 3.62
CA LEU A 90 1.75 -18.34 4.10
C LEU A 90 2.77 -18.33 2.96
N ALA A 91 3.66 -17.36 2.94
CA ALA A 91 4.59 -17.10 1.84
C ALA A 91 6.03 -16.82 2.35
N PRO A 92 6.63 -17.76 3.12
CA PRO A 92 7.91 -17.50 3.80
C PRO A 92 9.08 -17.25 2.84
N HIS A 93 9.03 -17.75 1.59
CA HIS A 93 10.11 -17.63 0.60
C HIS A 93 9.96 -16.42 -0.34
N VAL A 94 8.87 -15.67 -0.23
CA VAL A 94 8.61 -14.51 -1.07
C VAL A 94 9.48 -13.33 -0.64
N HIS A 95 10.09 -12.64 -1.63
CA HIS A 95 10.92 -11.45 -1.44
C HIS A 95 10.19 -10.18 -1.84
N ASN A 96 9.32 -10.26 -2.86
CA ASN A 96 8.56 -9.13 -3.38
C ASN A 96 7.07 -9.44 -3.28
N LEU A 97 6.32 -8.54 -2.63
CA LEU A 97 4.87 -8.69 -2.45
C LEU A 97 4.15 -7.44 -2.94
N ILE A 98 3.15 -7.64 -3.79
CA ILE A 98 2.10 -6.65 -4.04
C ILE A 98 0.80 -7.19 -3.46
N LEU A 99 0.24 -6.49 -2.49
CA LEU A 99 -1.03 -6.88 -1.88
C LEU A 99 -2.00 -5.71 -1.92
N VAL A 100 -3.05 -5.87 -2.69
CA VAL A 100 -4.21 -5.00 -2.66
C VAL A 100 -5.27 -5.64 -1.78
N ILE A 101 -5.81 -4.90 -0.83
CA ILE A 101 -6.83 -5.35 0.13
C ILE A 101 -8.13 -4.64 -0.22
N ASN A 102 -9.25 -5.34 -0.17
CA ASN A 102 -10.57 -4.70 -0.20
C ASN A 102 -11.16 -4.62 1.22
N SER A 103 -12.15 -3.74 1.42
CA SER A 103 -12.75 -3.50 2.73
C SER A 103 -13.51 -4.69 3.31
N GLN A 104 -13.95 -5.62 2.47
CA GLN A 104 -14.80 -6.74 2.91
C GLN A 104 -14.01 -7.92 3.44
N LEU A 105 -12.73 -8.03 3.08
CA LEU A 105 -11.87 -9.14 3.49
C LEU A 105 -10.44 -8.71 3.68
N ALA A 106 -10.11 -8.52 4.91
CA ALA A 106 -8.74 -8.33 5.30
C ALA A 106 -8.05 -9.67 5.45
N CYS A 107 -6.87 -9.79 4.87
CA CYS A 107 -5.95 -10.86 5.19
C CYS A 107 -5.62 -10.80 6.68
N THR A 108 -6.18 -11.73 7.45
CA THR A 108 -6.07 -11.74 8.93
C THR A 108 -4.81 -12.42 9.41
N SER A 109 -4.20 -13.26 8.57
CA SER A 109 -2.96 -13.99 8.88
C SER A 109 -1.99 -13.90 7.71
N PHE A 110 -0.78 -13.46 8.02
CA PHE A 110 0.23 -13.11 7.03
C PHE A 110 1.61 -13.53 7.53
N ASP A 111 2.25 -14.47 6.83
CA ASP A 111 3.62 -14.91 7.10
C ASP A 111 4.52 -14.72 5.88
N VAL A 112 5.51 -13.82 6.00
CA VAL A 112 6.40 -13.38 4.91
C VAL A 112 7.82 -13.15 5.43
N SER A 113 8.40 -14.16 6.02
CA SER A 113 9.64 -14.06 6.81
C SER A 113 10.85 -13.48 6.06
N TYR A 114 10.93 -13.64 4.72
CA TYR A 114 12.05 -13.17 3.88
C TYR A 114 11.71 -11.99 2.97
N LEU A 115 10.65 -11.26 3.28
CA LEU A 115 10.20 -10.16 2.44
C LEU A 115 11.20 -8.99 2.47
N ALA A 116 11.65 -8.56 1.29
CA ALA A 116 12.54 -7.42 1.10
C ALA A 116 11.80 -6.18 0.59
N GLU A 117 10.78 -6.37 -0.26
CA GLU A 117 9.98 -5.32 -0.86
C GLU A 117 8.48 -5.61 -0.72
N ALA A 118 7.73 -4.62 -0.25
CA ALA A 118 6.27 -4.71 -0.14
C ALA A 118 5.58 -3.49 -0.76
N ARG A 119 4.48 -3.74 -1.46
CA ARG A 119 3.53 -2.72 -1.90
C ARG A 119 2.16 -3.08 -1.37
N LEU A 120 1.62 -2.22 -0.52
CA LEU A 120 0.30 -2.37 0.09
C LEU A 120 -0.65 -1.28 -0.40
N GLU A 121 -1.79 -1.68 -0.90
CA GLU A 121 -2.88 -0.78 -1.29
C GLU A 121 -4.20 -1.27 -0.71
N ILE A 122 -5.10 -0.36 -0.41
CA ILE A 122 -6.45 -0.67 0.06
C ILE A 122 -7.45 -0.08 -0.94
N CYS A 123 -8.30 -0.92 -1.52
CA CYS A 123 -9.41 -0.51 -2.36
C CYS A 123 -10.67 -0.42 -1.50
N ILE A 124 -11.10 0.79 -1.16
CA ILE A 124 -12.32 1.05 -0.40
C ILE A 124 -13.20 1.97 -1.23
N PHE A 125 -14.46 1.59 -1.43
CA PHE A 125 -15.45 2.44 -2.11
C PHE A 125 -16.34 3.17 -1.11
N VAL A 126 -16.68 2.52 0.00
CA VAL A 126 -17.45 3.09 1.10
C VAL A 126 -16.84 2.57 2.40
N LEU A 127 -16.57 3.46 3.35
CA LEU A 127 -16.09 3.11 4.68
C LEU A 127 -17.24 3.29 5.67
N ASN A 128 -17.56 2.26 6.44
CA ASN A 128 -18.41 2.36 7.60
C ASN A 128 -17.58 2.25 8.91
N ASN A 129 -18.20 2.59 10.03
CA ASN A 129 -17.51 2.67 11.31
C ASN A 129 -16.90 1.34 11.80
N VAL A 130 -17.57 0.23 11.52
CA VAL A 130 -17.11 -1.12 11.90
C VAL A 130 -15.90 -1.51 11.07
N GLU A 131 -15.95 -1.23 9.77
CA GLU A 131 -14.84 -1.49 8.86
C GLU A 131 -13.60 -0.66 9.19
N ALA A 132 -13.77 0.62 9.56
CA ALA A 132 -12.64 1.48 9.91
C ALA A 132 -11.85 0.96 11.11
N GLY A 133 -12.51 0.54 12.20
CA GLY A 133 -11.85 -0.03 13.36
C GLY A 133 -11.12 -1.34 13.04
N PHE A 134 -11.77 -2.22 12.30
CA PHE A 134 -11.20 -3.48 11.86
C PHE A 134 -9.96 -3.28 10.96
N LEU A 135 -10.06 -2.37 9.98
CA LEU A 135 -8.94 -2.08 9.07
C LEU A 135 -7.74 -1.47 9.78
N GLN A 136 -7.94 -0.67 10.84
CA GLN A 136 -6.82 -0.15 11.64
C GLN A 136 -6.01 -1.30 12.27
N ASP A 137 -6.69 -2.27 12.89
CA ASP A 137 -6.03 -3.42 13.50
C ASP A 137 -5.28 -4.26 12.46
N VAL A 138 -5.89 -4.48 11.29
CA VAL A 138 -5.27 -5.22 10.19
C VAL A 138 -4.04 -4.52 9.65
N VAL A 139 -4.14 -3.22 9.36
CA VAL A 139 -3.04 -2.41 8.83
C VAL A 139 -1.86 -2.38 9.80
N LEU A 140 -2.11 -2.21 11.09
CA LEU A 140 -1.06 -2.21 12.11
C LEU A 140 -0.39 -3.58 12.25
N LYS A 141 -1.17 -4.66 12.28
CA LYS A 141 -0.63 -6.04 12.29
C LYS A 141 0.20 -6.34 11.05
N MET A 142 -0.20 -5.83 9.87
CA MET A 142 0.61 -5.95 8.67
C MET A 142 1.94 -5.21 8.80
N LEU A 143 1.93 -3.96 9.28
CA LEU A 143 3.18 -3.21 9.49
C LEU A 143 4.12 -3.90 10.50
N GLU A 144 3.58 -4.54 11.53
CA GLU A 144 4.38 -5.35 12.47
C GLU A 144 5.11 -6.49 11.76
N LYS A 145 4.48 -7.14 10.78
CA LYS A 145 5.12 -8.19 9.97
C LYS A 145 6.13 -7.64 8.96
N LEU A 146 6.02 -6.36 8.60
CA LEU A 146 6.88 -5.69 7.63
C LEU A 146 8.05 -4.92 8.26
N GLN A 147 8.33 -5.11 9.54
CA GLN A 147 9.40 -4.38 10.25
C GLN A 147 10.79 -4.51 9.61
N ASN A 148 11.06 -5.62 8.92
CA ASN A 148 12.36 -5.91 8.30
C ASN A 148 12.41 -5.61 6.80
N VAL A 149 11.34 -5.11 6.21
CA VAL A 149 11.27 -4.77 4.77
C VAL A 149 12.15 -3.56 4.48
N GLU A 150 12.96 -3.63 3.44
CA GLU A 150 13.84 -2.52 3.04
C GLU A 150 13.15 -1.51 2.13
N LYS A 151 12.23 -1.97 1.27
CA LYS A 151 11.46 -1.11 0.37
C LYS A 151 9.97 -1.27 0.62
N LEU A 152 9.29 -0.17 0.93
CA LEU A 152 7.87 -0.15 1.25
C LEU A 152 7.14 0.87 0.38
N THR A 153 6.06 0.43 -0.27
CA THR A 153 5.14 1.30 -1.00
C THR A 153 3.76 1.23 -0.37
N LEU A 154 3.19 2.37 0.00
CA LEU A 154 1.86 2.48 0.60
C LEU A 154 0.93 3.33 -0.26
N GLY A 155 -0.30 2.86 -0.46
CA GLY A 155 -1.37 3.60 -1.14
C GLY A 155 -2.09 4.59 -0.23
N GLY A 156 -2.84 5.53 -0.82
CA GLY A 156 -3.51 6.62 -0.10
C GLY A 156 -4.51 6.15 0.95
N ASN A 157 -5.37 5.18 0.64
CA ASN A 157 -6.33 4.64 1.60
C ASN A 157 -5.63 3.94 2.78
N PHE A 158 -4.47 3.31 2.54
CA PHE A 158 -3.67 2.73 3.61
C PHE A 158 -3.18 3.83 4.57
N LEU A 159 -2.72 4.96 4.03
CA LEU A 159 -2.31 6.12 4.81
C LEU A 159 -3.49 6.75 5.59
N HIS A 160 -4.69 6.82 5.01
CA HIS A 160 -5.88 7.29 5.72
C HIS A 160 -6.19 6.44 6.96
N ILE A 161 -6.19 5.13 6.81
CA ILE A 161 -6.44 4.21 7.93
C ILE A 161 -5.34 4.32 9.00
N LEU A 162 -4.09 4.47 8.60
CA LEU A 162 -2.99 4.73 9.53
C LEU A 162 -3.13 6.07 10.26
N SER A 163 -3.63 7.10 9.59
CA SER A 163 -3.89 8.40 10.25
C SER A 163 -4.95 8.29 11.33
N LEU A 164 -6.01 7.51 11.11
CA LEU A 164 -7.00 7.22 12.14
C LEU A 164 -6.38 6.49 13.35
N ALA A 165 -5.48 5.55 13.11
CA ALA A 165 -4.77 4.84 14.17
C ALA A 165 -3.86 5.77 14.98
N GLU A 166 -3.18 6.72 14.33
CA GLU A 166 -2.34 7.72 15.00
C GLU A 166 -3.17 8.65 15.89
N VAL A 167 -4.30 9.14 15.42
CA VAL A 167 -5.23 9.96 16.20
C VAL A 167 -5.66 9.25 17.48
N ARG A 168 -5.86 7.94 17.42
CA ARG A 168 -6.20 7.10 18.59
C ARG A 168 -5.00 6.73 19.46
N SER A 169 -3.79 7.22 19.14
CA SER A 169 -2.55 6.92 19.86
C SER A 169 -2.23 5.43 19.98
N VAL A 170 -2.56 4.67 18.92
CA VAL A 170 -2.23 3.24 18.87
C VAL A 170 -0.73 3.06 18.67
N PRO A 171 -0.06 2.12 19.36
CA PRO A 171 1.37 1.87 19.18
C PRO A 171 1.71 1.56 17.71
N PHE A 172 2.83 2.13 17.24
CA PHE A 172 3.29 1.97 15.87
C PHE A 172 4.61 1.20 15.85
N PRO A 173 4.78 0.20 14.97
CA PRO A 173 6.02 -0.58 14.91
C PRO A 173 7.18 0.25 14.36
N LYS A 174 8.39 -0.05 14.79
CA LYS A 174 9.61 0.47 14.17
C LYS A 174 9.87 -0.29 12.86
N LEU A 175 10.21 0.44 11.81
CA LEU A 175 10.44 -0.09 10.47
C LEU A 175 11.91 0.08 10.08
N LYS A 176 12.51 -0.94 9.47
CA LYS A 176 13.88 -0.88 8.91
C LYS A 176 13.88 -0.43 7.45
N VAL A 177 12.84 0.31 7.04
CA VAL A 177 12.65 0.77 5.66
C VAL A 177 13.75 1.77 5.29
N LYS A 178 14.40 1.53 4.15
CA LYS A 178 15.40 2.41 3.53
C LYS A 178 14.83 3.22 2.37
N ASP A 179 13.89 2.66 1.61
CA ASP A 179 13.20 3.30 0.49
C ASP A 179 11.69 3.25 0.73
N LEU A 180 11.07 4.40 0.97
CA LEU A 180 9.64 4.55 1.20
C LEU A 180 8.99 5.28 0.03
N THR A 181 7.98 4.66 -0.56
CA THR A 181 7.15 5.29 -1.60
C THR A 181 5.72 5.44 -1.10
N LEU A 182 5.20 6.67 -1.13
CA LEU A 182 3.83 7.02 -0.78
C LEU A 182 3.07 7.40 -2.05
N LYS A 183 1.96 6.72 -2.35
CA LYS A 183 1.10 7.00 -3.50
C LYS A 183 -0.17 7.67 -3.01
N THR A 184 -0.19 8.99 -2.92
CA THR A 184 -1.28 9.72 -2.28
C THR A 184 -1.41 11.14 -2.80
N LEU A 185 -2.54 11.79 -2.53
CA LEU A 185 -2.64 13.24 -2.59
C LEU A 185 -1.97 13.85 -1.35
N ILE A 186 -1.54 15.11 -1.47
CA ILE A 186 -0.97 15.89 -0.36
C ILE A 186 -2.12 16.69 0.28
N PHE A 187 -2.73 16.13 1.31
CA PHE A 187 -3.85 16.76 2.02
C PHE A 187 -3.92 16.29 3.48
N GLN A 188 -4.73 16.95 4.28
CA GLN A 188 -4.71 16.79 5.75
C GLN A 188 -4.86 15.35 6.26
N TYR A 189 -5.68 14.52 5.62
CA TYR A 189 -6.01 13.17 6.10
C TYR A 189 -4.87 12.16 6.02
N VAL A 190 -3.77 12.45 5.34
CA VAL A 190 -2.60 11.56 5.27
C VAL A 190 -1.42 12.06 6.10
N ILE A 191 -1.46 13.30 6.59
CA ILE A 191 -0.32 13.92 7.29
C ILE A 191 0.04 13.19 8.59
N PRO A 192 -0.91 12.82 9.47
CA PRO A 192 -0.56 12.13 10.72
C PRO A 192 0.17 10.80 10.45
N SER A 193 -0.28 10.02 9.45
CA SER A 193 0.36 8.76 9.08
C SER A 193 1.74 8.97 8.49
N ILE A 194 1.93 9.98 7.63
CA ILE A 194 3.23 10.30 7.04
C ILE A 194 4.22 10.68 8.16
N GLU A 195 3.84 11.57 9.05
CA GLU A 195 4.68 11.97 10.18
C GLU A 195 5.09 10.75 11.01
N ARG A 196 4.13 9.88 11.34
CA ARG A 196 4.38 8.69 12.15
C ARG A 196 5.27 7.67 11.47
N LEU A 197 5.07 7.45 10.16
CA LEU A 197 5.94 6.57 9.35
C LEU A 197 7.39 7.08 9.37
N LEU A 198 7.61 8.37 9.18
CA LEU A 198 8.94 8.98 9.17
C LEU A 198 9.62 8.85 10.55
N GLN A 199 8.90 9.12 11.64
CA GLN A 199 9.41 8.98 13.00
C GLN A 199 9.79 7.55 13.38
N ASN A 200 9.11 6.56 12.78
CA ASN A 200 9.35 5.14 13.05
C ASN A 200 10.20 4.43 11.99
N SER A 201 10.79 5.18 11.05
CA SER A 201 11.70 4.68 10.01
C SER A 201 13.07 5.34 10.15
N PRO A 202 13.86 5.01 11.19
CA PRO A 202 15.11 5.72 11.51
C PRO A 202 16.20 5.55 10.44
N ASP A 203 16.14 4.48 9.64
CA ASP A 203 17.13 4.14 8.61
C ASP A 203 16.74 4.62 7.20
N LEU A 204 15.68 5.45 7.10
CA LEU A 204 15.15 5.92 5.83
C LEU A 204 16.17 6.75 5.05
N LYS A 205 16.51 6.30 3.82
CA LYS A 205 17.46 6.95 2.90
C LYS A 205 16.77 7.66 1.75
N LYS A 206 15.66 7.13 1.29
CA LYS A 206 14.93 7.65 0.14
C LYS A 206 13.43 7.71 0.42
N LEU A 207 12.83 8.85 0.15
CA LEU A 207 11.38 9.05 0.16
C LEU A 207 10.91 9.45 -1.23
N THR A 208 9.91 8.76 -1.75
CA THR A 208 9.22 9.12 -2.98
C THR A 208 7.74 9.35 -2.70
N VAL A 209 7.24 10.55 -2.99
CA VAL A 209 5.81 10.85 -2.91
C VAL A 209 5.27 10.94 -4.35
N ARG A 210 4.46 9.96 -4.74
CA ARG A 210 3.76 9.97 -6.03
C ARG A 210 2.38 10.58 -5.83
N VAL A 211 2.22 11.80 -6.31
CA VAL A 211 0.97 12.54 -6.21
C VAL A 211 0.03 12.01 -7.29
N LYS A 212 -0.84 11.11 -6.88
CA LYS A 212 -1.77 10.43 -7.78
C LYS A 212 -3.16 10.40 -7.17
N SER A 213 -4.15 10.83 -7.95
CA SER A 213 -5.56 10.61 -7.60
C SER A 213 -5.88 9.12 -7.79
N SER A 214 -6.24 8.43 -6.73
CA SER A 214 -6.77 7.07 -6.75
C SER A 214 -8.15 7.07 -6.07
N ASN A 215 -8.82 5.94 -5.99
CA ASN A 215 -10.07 5.81 -5.25
C ASN A 215 -9.82 6.07 -3.77
N TYR A 216 -10.13 7.26 -3.30
CA TYR A 216 -9.96 7.65 -1.89
C TYR A 216 -11.22 7.34 -1.08
N ILE A 217 -11.00 7.03 0.19
CA ILE A 217 -12.05 7.11 1.21
C ILE A 217 -12.58 8.55 1.17
N ARG A 218 -13.90 8.70 1.14
CA ARG A 218 -14.51 10.02 1.08
C ARG A 218 -14.25 10.78 2.38
N ASP A 219 -13.91 12.05 2.26
CA ASP A 219 -13.49 12.91 3.38
C ASP A 219 -14.51 12.90 4.53
N TYR A 220 -15.82 13.03 4.21
CA TYR A 220 -16.86 13.00 5.22
C TYR A 220 -16.91 11.67 5.99
N ALA A 221 -16.58 10.55 5.38
CA ALA A 221 -16.59 9.26 6.07
C ALA A 221 -15.48 9.15 7.13
N LEU A 222 -14.37 9.87 6.94
CA LEU A 222 -13.29 9.95 7.92
C LEU A 222 -13.66 10.87 9.08
N ASP A 223 -14.25 12.02 8.77
CA ASP A 223 -14.71 12.99 9.77
C ASP A 223 -15.87 12.38 10.61
N ASP A 224 -16.88 11.80 9.97
CA ASP A 224 -17.99 11.09 10.65
C ASP A 224 -17.47 9.99 11.59
N TYR A 225 -16.46 9.23 11.15
CA TYR A 225 -15.85 8.20 12.01
C TYR A 225 -15.23 8.82 13.26
N LEU A 226 -14.45 9.89 13.14
CA LEU A 226 -13.82 10.56 14.29
C LEU A 226 -14.84 11.15 15.24
N GLU A 227 -15.87 11.83 14.73
CA GLU A 227 -16.96 12.40 15.55
C GLU A 227 -17.68 11.32 16.36
N LEU A 228 -17.96 10.16 15.76
CA LEU A 228 -18.56 9.02 16.45
C LEU A 228 -17.65 8.42 17.52
N GLN A 229 -16.33 8.59 17.40
CA GLN A 229 -15.36 8.21 18.44
C GLN A 229 -15.16 9.31 19.50
N GLY A 230 -15.89 10.43 19.42
CA GLY A 230 -15.78 11.56 20.34
C GLY A 230 -14.60 12.49 20.09
N PHE A 231 -14.00 12.42 18.92
CA PHE A 231 -12.91 13.32 18.51
C PHE A 231 -13.44 14.48 17.68
N ASN A 232 -12.74 15.61 17.73
CA ASN A 232 -13.01 16.75 16.86
C ASN A 232 -12.12 16.64 15.59
N PRO A 233 -12.69 16.41 14.40
CA PRO A 233 -11.91 16.25 13.17
C PRO A 233 -11.00 17.44 12.86
N ASP A 234 -11.46 18.67 13.10
CA ASP A 234 -10.67 19.87 12.86
C ASP A 234 -9.40 19.96 13.72
N GLN A 235 -9.38 19.29 14.87
CA GLN A 235 -8.19 19.20 15.73
C GLN A 235 -7.32 18.00 15.37
N CYS A 236 -7.94 16.86 15.01
CA CYS A 236 -7.24 15.62 14.74
C CYS A 236 -6.36 15.67 13.50
N TRP A 237 -6.84 16.34 12.45
CA TRP A 237 -6.16 16.40 11.17
C TRP A 237 -5.09 17.51 11.05
N ARG A 238 -4.90 18.32 12.08
CA ARG A 238 -3.83 19.30 12.08
C ARG A 238 -2.49 18.64 12.34
N SER A 239 -1.46 19.03 11.58
CA SER A 239 -0.10 18.67 11.96
C SER A 239 0.21 19.26 13.34
N LYS A 240 1.05 18.59 14.13
CA LYS A 240 1.48 19.09 15.45
C LYS A 240 2.16 20.45 15.39
N ASP A 241 2.63 20.85 14.21
CA ASP A 241 3.30 22.13 13.93
C ASP A 241 2.34 23.21 13.44
N GLY A 242 1.03 22.96 13.42
CA GLY A 242 0.02 23.94 13.02
C GLY A 242 -0.07 24.21 11.52
N VAL A 243 0.63 23.43 10.69
CA VAL A 243 0.54 23.57 9.22
C VAL A 243 -0.84 23.10 8.77
N SER A 244 -1.57 23.99 8.09
CA SER A 244 -2.88 23.68 7.52
C SER A 244 -2.72 23.11 6.12
N PHE A 245 -3.14 21.87 5.95
CA PHE A 245 -3.29 21.24 4.63
C PHE A 245 -4.74 21.37 4.15
N ASN A 246 -4.94 21.34 2.84
CA ASN A 246 -6.27 21.50 2.25
C ASN A 246 -7.17 20.30 2.61
N LYS A 247 -8.45 20.55 2.93
CA LYS A 247 -9.46 19.50 3.17
C LYS A 247 -9.85 18.78 1.88
N VAL A 248 -9.84 19.48 0.75
CA VAL A 248 -10.30 18.96 -0.55
C VAL A 248 -9.08 18.68 -1.42
N GLY A 249 -8.80 17.41 -1.69
CA GLY A 249 -7.64 16.97 -2.47
C GLY A 249 -7.65 17.36 -3.96
N CYS A 250 -8.55 18.25 -4.39
CA CYS A 250 -8.72 18.59 -5.80
C CYS A 250 -7.73 19.66 -6.31
N SER A 251 -7.12 20.45 -5.44
CA SER A 251 -6.12 21.45 -5.84
C SER A 251 -4.91 21.40 -4.95
N ILE A 252 -3.81 20.90 -5.49
CA ILE A 252 -2.51 20.98 -4.80
C ILE A 252 -1.92 22.33 -5.11
N GLU A 253 -1.61 23.08 -4.06
CA GLU A 253 -0.93 24.37 -4.16
C GLU A 253 0.57 24.20 -3.82
N PRO A 254 1.47 25.03 -4.37
CA PRO A 254 2.90 24.98 -4.07
C PRO A 254 3.22 24.98 -2.58
N LYS A 255 2.48 25.77 -1.78
CA LYS A 255 2.63 25.83 -0.31
C LYS A 255 2.44 24.46 0.38
N HIS A 256 1.55 23.59 -0.12
CA HIS A 256 1.31 22.27 0.46
C HIS A 256 2.52 21.35 0.24
N VAL A 257 3.18 21.47 -0.91
CA VAL A 257 4.42 20.74 -1.21
C VAL A 257 5.56 21.26 -0.31
N THR A 258 5.70 22.57 -0.18
CA THR A 258 6.67 23.17 0.75
C THR A 258 6.46 22.66 2.18
N SER A 259 5.23 22.68 2.68
CA SER A 259 4.91 22.19 4.03
C SER A 259 5.18 20.71 4.22
N LEU A 260 4.92 19.89 3.17
CA LEU A 260 5.28 18.47 3.20
C LEU A 260 6.80 18.28 3.28
N LEU A 261 7.57 19.03 2.49
CA LEU A 261 9.03 18.96 2.52
C LEU A 261 9.58 19.36 3.89
N GLU A 262 9.06 20.40 4.52
CA GLU A 262 9.40 20.83 5.88
C GLU A 262 9.11 19.72 6.90
N LEU A 263 7.91 19.11 6.84
CA LEU A 263 7.52 18.00 7.69
C LEU A 263 8.51 16.83 7.56
N VAL A 264 8.85 16.45 6.32
CA VAL A 264 9.77 15.35 6.02
C VAL A 264 11.15 15.64 6.58
N LEU A 265 11.71 16.80 6.29
CA LEU A 265 13.03 17.20 6.73
C LEU A 265 13.14 17.30 8.26
N LYS A 266 12.07 17.72 8.93
CA LYS A 266 12.02 17.79 10.39
C LYS A 266 12.00 16.40 11.05
N ASN A 267 11.26 15.46 10.48
CA ASN A 267 11.03 14.13 11.07
C ASN A 267 12.04 13.06 10.63
N THR A 268 13.01 13.39 9.75
CA THR A 268 14.01 12.43 9.27
C THR A 268 15.42 12.94 9.57
N LYS A 269 16.33 12.00 9.94
CA LYS A 269 17.75 12.31 10.23
C LYS A 269 18.71 11.76 9.19
N THR A 270 18.33 10.67 8.52
CA THR A 270 19.20 9.84 7.67
C THR A 270 18.84 9.92 6.19
N LEU A 271 17.89 10.79 5.84
CA LEU A 271 17.37 10.90 4.48
C LEU A 271 18.40 11.55 3.55
N ASP A 272 18.64 10.89 2.41
CA ASP A 272 19.56 11.36 1.37
C ASP A 272 18.80 11.96 0.18
N ASN A 273 17.61 11.39 -0.14
CA ASN A 273 16.86 11.77 -1.33
C ASN A 273 15.35 11.91 -1.05
N ILE A 274 14.75 12.98 -1.57
CA ILE A 274 13.30 13.18 -1.63
C ILE A 274 12.91 13.36 -3.10
N ALA A 275 11.92 12.64 -3.57
CA ALA A 275 11.29 12.86 -4.87
C ALA A 275 9.79 13.08 -4.71
N VAL A 276 9.25 14.17 -5.25
CA VAL A 276 7.81 14.40 -5.37
C VAL A 276 7.47 14.35 -6.85
N ILE A 277 6.64 13.37 -7.23
CA ILE A 277 6.32 13.06 -8.62
C ILE A 277 4.82 13.30 -8.82
N PHE A 278 4.49 14.23 -9.70
CA PHE A 278 3.12 14.60 -10.03
C PHE A 278 2.62 13.81 -11.24
N ASP A 279 1.37 13.37 -11.19
CA ASP A 279 0.66 12.77 -12.33
C ASP A 279 0.27 13.89 -13.32
N GLU A 280 0.22 13.59 -14.62
CA GLU A 280 -0.18 14.52 -15.70
C GLU A 280 -1.55 15.18 -15.51
N ARG A 281 -2.38 14.63 -14.61
CA ARG A 281 -3.68 15.21 -14.24
C ARG A 281 -3.57 16.51 -13.44
N TYR A 282 -2.36 16.97 -13.11
CA TYR A 282 -2.08 18.26 -12.45
C TYR A 282 -1.31 19.23 -13.35
N PRO A 283 -1.78 19.52 -14.60
CA PRO A 283 -1.04 20.34 -15.56
C PRO A 283 -0.91 21.81 -15.13
N SER A 284 -1.74 22.26 -14.18
CA SER A 284 -1.72 23.64 -13.66
C SER A 284 -0.77 23.85 -12.51
N PHE A 285 -0.12 22.80 -11.99
CA PHE A 285 0.81 22.91 -10.88
C PHE A 285 2.16 23.47 -11.39
N LYS A 286 2.57 24.60 -10.84
CA LYS A 286 3.84 25.23 -11.20
C LYS A 286 4.93 24.83 -10.21
N LEU A 287 5.83 23.95 -10.65
CA LEU A 287 6.95 23.48 -9.82
C LEU A 287 7.86 24.63 -9.36
N GLU A 288 7.98 25.68 -10.17
CA GLU A 288 8.84 26.85 -9.92
C GLU A 288 8.34 27.69 -8.73
N GLU A 289 7.07 27.59 -8.38
CA GLU A 289 6.47 28.29 -7.25
C GLU A 289 6.69 27.57 -5.90
N VAL A 290 7.24 26.35 -5.93
CA VAL A 290 7.53 25.60 -4.71
C VAL A 290 8.80 26.16 -4.06
N VAL A 291 8.64 26.71 -2.87
CA VAL A 291 9.79 27.11 -2.05
C VAL A 291 10.39 25.88 -1.39
N VAL A 292 11.59 25.49 -1.84
CA VAL A 292 12.31 24.37 -1.25
C VAL A 292 12.93 24.83 0.07
N PRO A 293 12.57 24.22 1.21
CA PRO A 293 13.11 24.64 2.49
C PRO A 293 14.62 24.35 2.58
N THR A 294 15.39 25.36 2.93
CA THR A 294 16.82 25.25 3.19
C THR A 294 17.05 24.96 4.66
N LEU A 295 17.33 23.73 5.00
CA LEU A 295 17.82 23.37 6.35
C LEU A 295 19.35 23.36 6.32
N SER A 296 19.95 24.29 7.02
CA SER A 296 21.40 24.60 7.04
C SER A 296 22.34 23.44 7.41
N HIS A 297 21.83 22.25 7.71
CA HIS A 297 22.62 21.12 8.21
C HIS A 297 22.34 19.77 7.51
N LYS A 298 21.57 19.72 6.41
CA LYS A 298 21.24 18.47 5.73
C LYS A 298 21.53 18.56 4.23
N ASN A 299 22.44 17.73 3.73
CA ASN A 299 22.65 17.54 2.29
C ASN A 299 21.62 16.55 1.73
N VAL A 300 20.35 16.95 1.62
CA VAL A 300 19.29 16.14 1.04
C VAL A 300 19.05 16.58 -0.39
N SER A 301 19.09 15.65 -1.33
CA SER A 301 18.70 15.92 -2.73
C SER A 301 17.18 15.93 -2.84
N ILE A 302 16.60 17.01 -3.38
CA ILE A 302 15.14 17.17 -3.56
C ILE A 302 14.87 17.26 -5.05
N ALA A 303 14.04 16.36 -5.58
CA ALA A 303 13.58 16.33 -6.95
C ALA A 303 12.05 16.53 -7.02
N LEU A 304 11.60 17.49 -7.82
CA LEU A 304 10.19 17.71 -8.15
C LEU A 304 10.01 17.37 -9.62
N LEU A 305 9.18 16.39 -9.92
CA LEU A 305 9.09 15.80 -11.26
C LEU A 305 7.63 15.66 -11.70
N TYR A 306 7.39 15.77 -13.00
CA TYR A 306 6.17 15.26 -13.61
C TYR A 306 6.42 13.83 -14.09
N ASN A 307 5.41 12.98 -13.91
CA ASN A 307 5.44 11.64 -14.50
C ASN A 307 5.17 11.83 -16.00
N GLN A 308 6.22 11.72 -16.81
CA GLN A 308 6.02 11.56 -18.25
C GLN A 308 5.58 10.11 -18.42
N THR A 309 4.30 9.89 -18.77
CA THR A 309 3.87 8.60 -19.28
C THR A 309 4.61 8.42 -20.60
N ASP A 310 5.41 7.38 -20.72
CA ASP A 310 5.87 6.94 -22.04
C ASP A 310 4.63 6.69 -22.92
N PRO A 311 4.62 7.21 -24.16
CA PRO A 311 3.48 7.17 -25.07
C PRO A 311 3.03 5.75 -25.39
#